data_f9174eb64aae4094522df3bbbab89d21
#
_entry.id   f9174eb64aae4094522df3bbbab89d21
#
_cell.length_a   1.000
_cell.length_b   1.000
_cell.length_c   1.000
_cell.angle_alpha   90.00
_cell.angle_beta   90.00
_cell.angle_gamma   90.00
#
_symmetry.space_group_name_H-M   'P 1'
#
loop_
_entity.id
_entity.type
_entity.pdbx_description
1 polymer ?
#
loop_
_entity_poly.entity_id
_entity_poly.type
_entity_poly.pdbx_seq_one_letter_code
_entity_poly.pdbx_strand_id
1 'polypeptide(L)'
;MLAPHPLNFPIPHKGASMESVEAMIHKEMAGDIPPSRDLGRFTTTQYDDTATQLFNVGNARNQACIEEYPSIASFQTECVSILAGLWNAPSTGFLGTATTGSSEAVLLGGLTMKRQWQIKQSDVLSSRPNVIIGANAHICVNKFAGYFNVEARIVPVSESTGFAVDAEALKSMLDGNTVGVFLTLGSTYTGHYDPIQRVANILDEYESRTSHDIPIHVDAASGGFVAPFTPSNETFIWDFRLPRVQSINASGHKYGMAPLAVGWMVWRDKSKIPQELLLESSYLRGSHTNFSLSFSRSGAPIVGQYYNFHRLGLVGYRERVQTMMSRANLLGTRLEDTGYFSCLADSRRLVSHKANEINTRCQEGRCAETPELPIVVFGVSERVLALYPKLRLSDVSNAMHDLKFSIPSYTLAGWGAQGEDIDIMRVVLRDEMTIEVLEEVLTGLTHAVEGLIQG
;
A
#
# COMPACT_ATOMS: atom_id res chain seq x y z
N MET A 1 23.71 1.62 4.01
CA MET A 1 24.27 2.73 4.81
C MET A 1 24.75 3.79 3.84
N LEU A 2 24.23 5.01 3.94
CA LEU A 2 24.77 6.13 3.16
C LEU A 2 26.23 6.30 3.56
N ALA A 3 27.12 6.45 2.57
CA ALA A 3 28.53 6.75 2.84
C ALA A 3 28.60 8.00 3.75
N PRO A 4 29.53 8.07 4.70
CA PRO A 4 29.69 9.25 5.54
C PRO A 4 30.11 10.41 4.64
N HIS A 5 29.17 11.27 4.29
CA HIS A 5 29.51 12.57 3.74
C HIS A 5 30.34 13.35 4.76
N PRO A 6 31.37 14.09 4.34
CA PRO A 6 32.10 14.94 5.24
C PRO A 6 31.11 15.88 5.94
N LEU A 7 31.05 15.81 7.27
CA LEU A 7 30.06 16.52 8.12
C LEU A 7 30.23 18.07 8.16
N ASN A 8 30.78 18.70 7.12
CA ASN A 8 31.09 20.11 7.16
C ASN A 8 30.54 20.83 5.90
N PHE A 9 29.21 21.01 5.87
CA PHE A 9 28.56 21.92 4.92
C PHE A 9 28.03 23.14 5.66
N PRO A 10 28.88 24.16 5.94
CA PRO A 10 28.39 25.38 6.57
C PRO A 10 27.48 26.12 5.57
N ILE A 11 26.53 26.87 6.10
CA ILE A 11 25.79 27.83 5.27
C ILE A 11 26.81 28.74 4.58
N PRO A 12 26.75 28.90 3.24
CA PRO A 12 27.66 29.75 2.51
C PRO A 12 27.63 31.18 3.06
N HIS A 13 28.80 31.80 3.25
CA HIS A 13 28.89 33.15 3.78
C HIS A 13 28.22 34.19 2.83
N LYS A 14 28.21 33.91 1.55
CA LYS A 14 27.49 34.71 0.53
C LYS A 14 26.58 33.77 -0.28
N GLY A 15 25.37 34.22 -0.54
CA GLY A 15 24.45 33.49 -1.44
C GLY A 15 24.96 33.48 -2.87
N ALA A 16 24.52 32.54 -3.67
CA ALA A 16 24.68 32.46 -5.11
C ALA A 16 23.45 33.06 -5.83
N SER A 17 23.54 33.32 -7.14
CA SER A 17 22.38 33.76 -7.93
C SER A 17 21.35 32.58 -8.04
N MET A 18 20.08 32.94 -8.32
CA MET A 18 19.02 31.95 -8.53
C MET A 18 19.39 30.98 -9.64
N GLU A 19 19.90 31.47 -10.74
CA GLU A 19 20.30 30.68 -11.92
C GLU A 19 21.44 29.70 -11.58
N SER A 20 22.41 30.14 -10.77
CA SER A 20 23.49 29.25 -10.31
C SER A 20 22.99 28.15 -9.42
N VAL A 21 22.07 28.44 -8.49
CA VAL A 21 21.49 27.45 -7.58
C VAL A 21 20.60 26.48 -8.37
N GLU A 22 19.78 26.99 -9.28
CA GLU A 22 18.95 26.16 -10.18
C GLU A 22 19.80 25.19 -11.00
N ALA A 23 20.89 25.70 -11.64
CA ALA A 23 21.79 24.84 -12.39
C ALA A 23 22.48 23.79 -11.53
N MET A 24 22.86 24.12 -10.30
CA MET A 24 23.43 23.14 -9.34
C MET A 24 22.41 22.03 -9.02
N ILE A 25 21.16 22.38 -8.72
CA ILE A 25 20.12 21.41 -8.40
C ILE A 25 19.86 20.50 -9.60
N HIS A 26 19.69 21.05 -10.80
CA HIS A 26 19.47 20.26 -12.00
C HIS A 26 20.65 19.34 -12.32
N LYS A 27 21.88 19.79 -12.10
CA LYS A 27 23.08 18.97 -12.29
C LYS A 27 23.12 17.76 -11.35
N GLU A 28 22.80 17.96 -10.06
CA GLU A 28 22.76 16.86 -9.09
C GLU A 28 21.65 15.86 -9.43
N MET A 29 20.45 16.34 -9.78
CA MET A 29 19.30 15.49 -10.12
C MET A 29 19.44 14.79 -11.48
N ALA A 30 20.32 15.25 -12.38
CA ALA A 30 20.52 14.62 -13.70
C ALA A 30 21.04 13.17 -13.62
N GLY A 31 21.66 12.81 -12.48
CA GLY A 31 22.10 11.43 -12.19
C GLY A 31 20.97 10.48 -11.79
N ASP A 32 19.85 10.98 -11.34
CA ASP A 32 18.73 10.18 -10.83
C ASP A 32 18.07 9.38 -11.95
N ILE A 33 17.40 8.30 -11.54
CA ILE A 33 16.48 7.59 -12.42
C ILE A 33 15.25 8.48 -12.66
N PRO A 34 14.84 8.69 -13.93
CA PRO A 34 13.62 9.45 -14.21
C PRO A 34 12.43 8.85 -13.47
N PRO A 35 11.57 9.65 -12.79
CA PRO A 35 10.43 9.10 -12.04
C PRO A 35 9.49 8.22 -12.86
N SER A 36 9.34 8.46 -14.16
CA SER A 36 8.58 7.62 -15.09
C SER A 36 9.18 6.23 -15.32
N ARG A 37 10.49 6.06 -15.07
CA ARG A 37 11.24 4.80 -15.20
C ARG A 37 11.50 4.10 -13.86
N ASP A 38 11.03 4.66 -12.73
CA ASP A 38 11.02 3.97 -11.44
C ASP A 38 9.78 3.07 -11.35
N LEU A 39 9.93 1.82 -11.78
CA LEU A 39 8.86 0.85 -11.91
C LEU A 39 8.65 0.01 -10.63
N GLY A 40 9.52 0.19 -9.65
CA GLY A 40 9.40 -0.46 -8.35
C GLY A 40 8.46 0.24 -7.37
N ARG A 41 8.00 1.46 -7.67
CA ARG A 41 7.23 2.27 -6.74
C ARG A 41 5.77 2.41 -7.15
N PHE A 42 4.91 2.49 -6.15
CA PHE A 42 3.46 2.67 -6.31
C PHE A 42 3.05 4.13 -6.47
N THR A 43 3.95 5.07 -6.21
CA THR A 43 3.63 6.50 -6.17
C THR A 43 3.44 7.06 -7.59
N THR A 44 2.36 7.83 -7.78
CA THR A 44 2.12 8.59 -9.00
C THR A 44 3.20 9.65 -9.20
N THR A 45 3.70 9.80 -10.41
CA THR A 45 4.83 10.68 -10.75
C THR A 45 4.50 11.72 -11.82
N GLN A 46 3.35 11.61 -12.49
CA GLN A 46 2.93 12.54 -13.53
C GLN A 46 1.58 13.15 -13.20
N TYR A 47 1.45 14.43 -13.46
CA TYR A 47 0.25 15.22 -13.24
C TYR A 47 0.00 16.09 -14.47
N ASP A 48 -1.26 16.36 -14.80
CA ASP A 48 -1.58 17.34 -15.82
C ASP A 48 -1.28 18.78 -15.33
N ASP A 49 -1.21 19.72 -16.29
CA ASP A 49 -0.84 21.11 -15.99
C ASP A 49 -1.82 21.77 -15.01
N THR A 50 -3.12 21.48 -15.13
CA THR A 50 -4.14 22.01 -14.23
C THR A 50 -3.94 21.48 -12.81
N ALA A 51 -3.68 20.19 -12.65
CA ALA A 51 -3.36 19.57 -11.36
C ALA A 51 -2.12 20.26 -10.76
N THR A 52 -1.05 20.43 -11.53
CA THR A 52 0.19 21.06 -11.07
C THR A 52 -0.04 22.50 -10.61
N GLN A 53 -0.83 23.29 -11.34
CA GLN A 53 -1.19 24.66 -10.93
C GLN A 53 -1.98 24.67 -9.62
N LEU A 54 -2.97 23.79 -9.48
CA LEU A 54 -3.77 23.66 -8.26
C LEU A 54 -2.93 23.21 -7.06
N PHE A 55 -1.96 22.33 -7.26
CA PHE A 55 -1.02 21.93 -6.20
C PHE A 55 -0.22 23.13 -5.69
N ASN A 56 0.27 23.99 -6.57
CA ASN A 56 0.97 25.22 -6.17
C ASN A 56 0.06 26.16 -5.36
N VAL A 57 -1.22 26.28 -5.74
CA VAL A 57 -2.22 27.02 -4.96
C VAL A 57 -2.43 26.42 -3.58
N GLY A 58 -2.50 25.08 -3.48
CA GLY A 58 -2.66 24.34 -2.22
C GLY A 58 -1.42 24.43 -1.33
N ASN A 59 -0.23 24.55 -1.91
CA ASN A 59 1.04 24.53 -1.18
C ASN A 59 1.20 25.69 -0.19
N ALA A 60 0.62 26.84 -0.53
CA ALA A 60 0.63 28.04 0.33
C ALA A 60 -0.38 27.98 1.48
N ARG A 61 -1.16 26.90 1.61
CA ARG A 61 -2.23 26.76 2.59
C ARG A 61 -1.93 25.67 3.60
N ASN A 62 -1.77 26.07 4.87
CA ASN A 62 -1.50 25.12 5.96
C ASN A 62 -2.79 24.44 6.41
N GLN A 63 -2.82 23.10 6.40
CA GLN A 63 -3.96 22.30 6.87
C GLN A 63 -4.34 22.56 8.33
N ALA A 64 -3.38 23.00 9.17
CA ALA A 64 -3.62 23.30 10.58
C ALA A 64 -4.36 24.62 10.80
N CYS A 65 -4.43 25.51 9.79
CA CYS A 65 -5.03 26.84 9.88
C CYS A 65 -6.44 26.82 9.27
N ILE A 66 -7.39 26.18 9.96
CA ILE A 66 -8.73 25.92 9.44
C ILE A 66 -9.55 27.21 9.29
N GLU A 67 -9.38 28.18 10.20
CA GLU A 67 -10.06 29.47 10.15
C GLU A 67 -9.60 30.32 8.94
N GLU A 68 -8.31 30.30 8.63
CA GLU A 68 -7.73 31.02 7.50
C GLU A 68 -7.95 30.28 6.17
N TYR A 69 -8.00 28.95 6.20
CA TYR A 69 -8.13 28.10 5.00
C TYR A 69 -9.27 27.09 5.12
N PRO A 70 -10.51 27.54 5.34
CA PRO A 70 -11.66 26.65 5.53
C PRO A 70 -11.94 25.75 4.31
N SER A 71 -11.53 26.19 3.12
CA SER A 71 -11.64 25.37 1.91
C SER A 71 -10.83 24.06 1.98
N ILE A 72 -9.64 24.08 2.61
CA ILE A 72 -8.82 22.87 2.75
C ILE A 72 -9.51 21.86 3.69
N ALA A 73 -10.11 22.35 4.79
CA ALA A 73 -10.87 21.51 5.71
C ALA A 73 -12.15 20.94 5.03
N SER A 74 -12.83 21.75 4.20
CA SER A 74 -13.98 21.30 3.41
C SER A 74 -13.59 20.23 2.41
N PHE A 75 -12.52 20.42 1.65
CA PHE A 75 -12.02 19.43 0.68
C PHE A 75 -11.61 18.12 1.38
N GLN A 76 -10.93 18.21 2.53
CA GLN A 76 -10.60 17.03 3.34
C GLN A 76 -11.87 16.26 3.75
N THR A 77 -12.86 16.98 4.27
CA THR A 77 -14.11 16.38 4.72
C THR A 77 -14.85 15.69 3.57
N GLU A 78 -14.88 16.30 2.40
CA GLU A 78 -15.52 15.72 1.22
C GLU A 78 -14.75 14.50 0.71
N CYS A 79 -13.41 14.56 0.64
CA CYS A 79 -12.58 13.40 0.30
C CYS A 79 -12.81 12.23 1.27
N VAL A 80 -12.87 12.49 2.57
CA VAL A 80 -13.18 11.47 3.58
C VAL A 80 -14.57 10.87 3.36
N SER A 81 -15.57 11.70 3.07
CA SER A 81 -16.93 11.24 2.80
C SER A 81 -17.02 10.38 1.54
N ILE A 82 -16.32 10.75 0.48
CA ILE A 82 -16.21 9.96 -0.76
C ILE A 82 -15.59 8.59 -0.46
N LEU A 83 -14.49 8.55 0.29
CA LEU A 83 -13.82 7.29 0.66
C LEU A 83 -14.67 6.43 1.59
N ALA A 84 -15.33 7.05 2.57
CA ALA A 84 -16.26 6.34 3.46
C ALA A 84 -17.38 5.67 2.65
N GLY A 85 -17.98 6.38 1.69
CA GLY A 85 -18.96 5.83 0.77
C GLY A 85 -18.40 4.71 -0.11
N LEU A 86 -17.19 4.91 -0.67
CA LEU A 86 -16.51 3.94 -1.54
C LEU A 86 -16.17 2.62 -0.79
N TRP A 87 -15.89 2.71 0.50
CA TRP A 87 -15.57 1.58 1.37
C TRP A 87 -16.76 1.10 2.21
N ASN A 88 -17.98 1.48 1.84
CA ASN A 88 -19.23 1.04 2.46
C ASN A 88 -19.29 1.31 3.98
N ALA A 89 -18.78 2.46 4.44
CA ALA A 89 -18.94 2.89 5.82
C ALA A 89 -20.43 3.13 6.17
N PRO A 90 -20.83 2.99 7.44
CA PRO A 90 -22.16 3.42 7.86
C PRO A 90 -22.42 4.87 7.45
N SER A 91 -23.68 5.18 7.07
CA SER A 91 -24.05 6.50 6.56
C SER A 91 -23.83 7.64 7.57
N THR A 92 -23.72 7.30 8.85
CA THR A 92 -23.47 8.23 9.96
C THR A 92 -22.49 7.62 10.96
N GLY A 93 -21.82 8.47 11.73
CA GLY A 93 -20.96 8.03 12.83
C GLY A 93 -19.52 7.76 12.47
N PHE A 94 -19.15 7.64 11.20
CA PHE A 94 -17.75 7.51 10.80
C PHE A 94 -16.95 8.80 11.10
N LEU A 95 -15.64 8.65 11.24
CA LEU A 95 -14.68 9.75 11.28
C LEU A 95 -13.54 9.44 10.32
N GLY A 96 -12.96 10.47 9.72
CA GLY A 96 -11.75 10.30 8.91
C GLY A 96 -10.86 11.53 8.93
N THR A 97 -9.63 11.35 8.51
CA THR A 97 -8.63 12.43 8.41
C THR A 97 -7.63 12.15 7.28
N ALA A 98 -7.08 13.22 6.74
CA ALA A 98 -5.86 13.14 5.92
C ALA A 98 -4.63 12.97 6.81
N THR A 99 -3.69 12.17 6.37
CA THR A 99 -2.38 11.94 7.01
C THR A 99 -1.27 12.23 6.00
N THR A 100 -0.01 12.20 6.43
CA THR A 100 1.16 12.35 5.53
C THR A 100 1.41 11.14 4.64
N GLY A 101 0.64 10.06 4.83
CA GLY A 101 0.70 8.81 4.10
C GLY A 101 0.14 7.67 4.95
N SER A 102 -0.02 6.49 4.34
CA SER A 102 -0.53 5.30 5.05
C SER A 102 0.30 4.92 6.27
N SER A 103 1.60 5.22 6.31
CA SER A 103 2.40 4.94 7.51
C SER A 103 1.89 5.66 8.74
N GLU A 104 1.55 6.95 8.65
CA GLU A 104 0.91 7.69 9.74
C GLU A 104 -0.48 7.14 10.04
N ALA A 105 -1.27 6.84 9.01
CA ALA A 105 -2.62 6.29 9.17
C ALA A 105 -2.62 4.94 9.92
N VAL A 106 -1.69 4.04 9.60
CA VAL A 106 -1.47 2.77 10.31
C VAL A 106 -1.11 2.99 11.79
N LEU A 107 -0.22 3.97 12.08
CA LEU A 107 0.11 4.31 13.47
C LEU A 107 -1.11 4.81 14.24
N LEU A 108 -1.95 5.65 13.64
CA LEU A 108 -3.20 6.15 14.25
C LEU A 108 -4.23 5.02 14.46
N GLY A 109 -4.39 4.13 13.48
CA GLY A 109 -5.27 2.96 13.58
C GLY A 109 -4.83 2.03 14.71
N GLY A 110 -3.55 1.69 14.75
CA GLY A 110 -2.98 0.86 15.81
C GLY A 110 -3.06 1.51 17.19
N LEU A 111 -2.78 2.81 17.28
CA LEU A 111 -2.90 3.56 18.54
C LEU A 111 -4.33 3.55 19.06
N THR A 112 -5.31 3.75 18.18
CA THR A 112 -6.74 3.67 18.53
C THR A 112 -7.09 2.29 19.09
N MET A 113 -6.70 1.20 18.40
CA MET A 113 -6.94 -0.18 18.88
C MET A 113 -6.28 -0.44 20.24
N LYS A 114 -5.01 -0.03 20.40
CA LYS A 114 -4.29 -0.19 21.67
C LYS A 114 -4.99 0.55 22.82
N ARG A 115 -5.40 1.80 22.62
CA ARG A 115 -6.07 2.60 23.65
C ARG A 115 -7.45 2.03 24.00
N GLN A 116 -8.22 1.59 23.01
CA GLN A 116 -9.49 0.89 23.25
C GLN A 116 -9.29 -0.37 24.10
N TRP A 117 -8.27 -1.18 23.79
CA TRP A 117 -7.92 -2.35 24.58
C TRP A 117 -7.52 -1.96 26.01
N GLN A 118 -6.68 -0.92 26.18
CA GLN A 118 -6.26 -0.45 27.50
C GLN A 118 -7.44 -0.01 28.39
N ILE A 119 -8.44 0.66 27.82
CA ILE A 119 -9.64 1.10 28.55
C ILE A 119 -10.44 -0.10 29.09
N LYS A 120 -10.41 -1.23 28.38
CA LYS A 120 -11.11 -2.48 28.78
C LYS A 120 -10.33 -3.33 29.81
N GLN A 121 -9.03 -3.08 30.00
CA GLN A 121 -8.18 -3.86 30.90
C GLN A 121 -8.24 -3.34 32.35
N SER A 122 -8.37 -4.26 33.30
CA SER A 122 -8.31 -3.95 34.73
C SER A 122 -6.88 -3.73 35.24
N ASP A 123 -5.89 -4.35 34.62
CA ASP A 123 -4.46 -4.25 34.96
C ASP A 123 -3.60 -4.07 33.71
N VAL A 124 -3.45 -2.79 33.30
CA VAL A 124 -2.65 -2.41 32.12
C VAL A 124 -1.14 -2.58 32.38
N LEU A 125 -0.70 -2.46 33.63
CA LEU A 125 0.75 -2.42 33.96
C LEU A 125 1.43 -3.79 33.83
N SER A 126 0.70 -4.87 34.14
CA SER A 126 1.21 -6.24 34.01
C SER A 126 0.88 -6.87 32.65
N SER A 127 0.00 -6.27 31.86
CA SER A 127 -0.44 -6.80 30.57
C SER A 127 0.59 -6.54 29.47
N ARG A 128 0.79 -7.53 28.60
CA ARG A 128 1.66 -7.41 27.41
C ARG A 128 0.79 -7.39 26.16
N PRO A 129 0.43 -6.19 25.65
CA PRO A 129 -0.40 -6.09 24.45
C PRO A 129 0.31 -6.69 23.24
N ASN A 130 -0.42 -7.43 22.42
CA ASN A 130 0.07 -7.94 21.15
C ASN A 130 -0.86 -7.57 20.00
N VAL A 131 -0.29 -7.56 18.81
CA VAL A 131 -1.01 -7.33 17.55
C VAL A 131 -0.65 -8.45 16.59
N ILE A 132 -1.65 -8.92 15.85
CA ILE A 132 -1.43 -9.95 14.84
C ILE A 132 -1.27 -9.26 13.47
N ILE A 133 -0.20 -9.62 12.77
CA ILE A 133 0.15 -9.09 11.44
C ILE A 133 0.60 -10.22 10.51
N GLY A 134 0.36 -10.09 9.22
CA GLY A 134 0.93 -11.01 8.24
C GLY A 134 2.43 -10.78 7.99
N ALA A 135 3.17 -11.81 7.60
CA ALA A 135 4.55 -11.66 7.12
C ALA A 135 4.64 -10.75 5.88
N ASN A 136 3.53 -10.59 5.15
CA ASN A 136 3.37 -9.69 4.01
C ASN A 136 3.04 -8.22 4.40
N ALA A 137 2.93 -7.91 5.69
CA ALA A 137 2.62 -6.56 6.15
C ALA A 137 3.76 -5.58 5.83
N HIS A 138 3.39 -4.35 5.51
CA HIS A 138 4.37 -3.29 5.29
C HIS A 138 5.08 -2.92 6.61
N ILE A 139 6.36 -2.51 6.51
CA ILE A 139 7.21 -2.15 7.66
C ILE A 139 6.57 -1.13 8.62
N CYS A 140 5.62 -0.31 8.17
CA CYS A 140 4.94 0.65 9.05
C CYS A 140 4.14 -0.02 10.18
N VAL A 141 3.64 -1.25 9.98
CA VAL A 141 2.95 -2.03 11.03
C VAL A 141 3.96 -2.50 12.09
N ASN A 142 5.15 -2.94 11.66
CA ASN A 142 6.24 -3.26 12.58
C ASN A 142 6.72 -2.01 13.36
N LYS A 143 6.75 -0.83 12.71
CA LYS A 143 7.05 0.43 13.41
C LYS A 143 5.99 0.76 14.46
N PHE A 144 4.71 0.55 14.17
CA PHE A 144 3.65 0.68 15.17
C PHE A 144 3.95 -0.22 16.38
N ALA A 145 4.18 -1.50 16.15
CA ALA A 145 4.45 -2.46 17.21
C ALA A 145 5.65 -2.04 18.07
N GLY A 146 6.78 -1.71 17.43
CA GLY A 146 8.01 -1.30 18.14
C GLY A 146 7.89 0.05 18.86
N TYR A 147 7.32 1.07 18.21
CA TYR A 147 7.25 2.43 18.79
C TYR A 147 6.24 2.54 19.93
N PHE A 148 5.19 1.73 19.90
CA PHE A 148 4.13 1.77 20.92
C PHE A 148 4.20 0.61 21.92
N ASN A 149 5.30 -0.15 21.98
CA ASN A 149 5.48 -1.28 22.90
C ASN A 149 4.33 -2.28 22.81
N VAL A 150 4.08 -2.79 21.61
CA VAL A 150 3.12 -3.86 21.31
C VAL A 150 3.91 -5.02 20.70
N GLU A 151 3.70 -6.24 21.20
CA GLU A 151 4.30 -7.43 20.62
C GLU A 151 3.70 -7.69 19.23
N ALA A 152 4.54 -7.85 18.19
CA ALA A 152 4.07 -8.27 16.88
C ALA A 152 4.08 -9.80 16.79
N ARG A 153 2.91 -10.42 16.61
CA ARG A 153 2.75 -11.84 16.28
C ARG A 153 2.58 -12.00 14.79
N ILE A 154 3.56 -12.62 14.15
CA ILE A 154 3.64 -12.68 12.69
C ILE A 154 3.03 -13.97 12.17
N VAL A 155 1.93 -13.85 11.41
CA VAL A 155 1.28 -14.98 10.73
C VAL A 155 2.09 -15.29 9.47
N PRO A 156 2.42 -16.56 9.22
CA PRO A 156 3.14 -16.95 8.03
C PRO A 156 2.35 -16.67 6.75
N VAL A 157 3.10 -16.44 5.68
CA VAL A 157 2.63 -16.23 4.31
C VAL A 157 3.49 -17.10 3.41
N SER A 158 2.89 -17.80 2.46
CA SER A 158 3.58 -18.69 1.55
C SER A 158 2.82 -18.87 0.24
N GLU A 159 3.45 -19.53 -0.73
CA GLU A 159 2.80 -19.94 -1.97
C GLU A 159 1.58 -20.84 -1.68
N SER A 160 1.66 -21.74 -0.70
CA SER A 160 0.55 -22.61 -0.32
C SER A 160 -0.67 -21.87 0.26
N THR A 161 -0.47 -20.65 0.79
CA THR A 161 -1.54 -19.76 1.25
C THR A 161 -1.95 -18.73 0.20
N GLY A 162 -1.42 -18.82 -1.04
CA GLY A 162 -1.65 -17.85 -2.11
C GLY A 162 -1.01 -16.49 -1.81
N PHE A 163 0.15 -16.46 -1.16
CA PHE A 163 0.88 -15.25 -0.76
C PHE A 163 0.07 -14.28 0.12
N ALA A 164 -0.93 -14.80 0.84
CA ALA A 164 -1.77 -14.09 1.79
C ALA A 164 -1.66 -14.72 3.20
N VAL A 165 -2.16 -14.03 4.21
CA VAL A 165 -2.18 -14.50 5.61
C VAL A 165 -2.85 -15.85 5.73
N ASP A 166 -2.19 -16.81 6.41
CA ASP A 166 -2.80 -18.07 6.83
C ASP A 166 -3.83 -17.83 7.95
N ALA A 167 -5.09 -17.79 7.58
CA ALA A 167 -6.18 -17.52 8.52
C ALA A 167 -6.32 -18.63 9.60
N GLU A 168 -5.92 -19.86 9.33
CA GLU A 168 -5.97 -20.93 10.34
C GLU A 168 -4.80 -20.83 11.33
N ALA A 169 -3.61 -20.51 10.87
CA ALA A 169 -2.47 -20.25 11.75
C ALA A 169 -2.74 -19.07 12.69
N LEU A 170 -3.47 -18.05 12.24
CA LEU A 170 -3.87 -16.90 13.04
C LEU A 170 -4.65 -17.29 14.30
N LYS A 171 -5.52 -18.29 14.25
CA LYS A 171 -6.32 -18.75 15.40
C LYS A 171 -5.47 -19.08 16.64
N SER A 172 -4.34 -19.72 16.44
CA SER A 172 -3.43 -20.13 17.52
C SER A 172 -2.70 -18.97 18.19
N MET A 173 -2.72 -17.78 17.56
CA MET A 173 -2.02 -16.57 18.04
C MET A 173 -2.92 -15.64 18.84
N LEU A 174 -4.24 -15.91 18.88
CA LEU A 174 -5.22 -15.08 19.60
C LEU A 174 -5.16 -15.33 21.11
N ASP A 175 -5.13 -14.25 21.90
CA ASP A 175 -5.28 -14.30 23.35
C ASP A 175 -5.96 -13.03 23.90
N GLY A 176 -6.17 -12.95 25.22
CA GLY A 176 -6.78 -11.78 25.89
C GLY A 176 -5.98 -10.49 25.81
N ASN A 177 -4.72 -10.55 25.37
CA ASN A 177 -3.85 -9.40 25.20
C ASN A 177 -3.78 -8.93 23.73
N THR A 178 -4.51 -9.59 22.82
CA THR A 178 -4.56 -9.19 21.41
C THR A 178 -5.37 -7.91 21.26
N VAL A 179 -4.71 -6.81 20.87
CA VAL A 179 -5.34 -5.48 20.74
C VAL A 179 -6.05 -5.30 19.40
N GLY A 180 -5.66 -6.07 18.39
CA GLY A 180 -6.23 -6.03 17.05
C GLY A 180 -5.45 -6.85 16.04
N VAL A 181 -5.99 -6.93 14.84
CA VAL A 181 -5.39 -7.60 13.68
C VAL A 181 -5.21 -6.59 12.56
N PHE A 182 -4.00 -6.52 11.98
CA PHE A 182 -3.77 -5.81 10.74
C PHE A 182 -3.81 -6.78 9.57
N LEU A 183 -4.64 -6.47 8.57
CA LEU A 183 -4.72 -7.22 7.33
C LEU A 183 -4.42 -6.30 6.15
N THR A 184 -3.70 -6.82 5.18
CA THR A 184 -3.21 -6.04 4.03
C THR A 184 -4.11 -6.24 2.82
N LEU A 185 -4.65 -5.15 2.29
CA LEU A 185 -5.36 -5.14 1.02
C LEU A 185 -4.39 -4.70 -0.09
N GLY A 186 -3.68 -5.67 -0.64
CA GLY A 186 -2.64 -5.44 -1.65
C GLY A 186 -1.24 -5.34 -1.07
N SER A 187 -0.62 -6.51 -0.89
CA SER A 187 0.74 -6.64 -0.39
C SER A 187 1.74 -5.87 -1.27
N THR A 188 2.64 -5.14 -0.62
CA THR A 188 3.75 -4.48 -1.30
C THR A 188 4.67 -5.47 -2.01
N TYR A 189 4.75 -6.70 -1.52
CA TYR A 189 5.64 -7.73 -2.09
C TYR A 189 5.05 -8.38 -3.33
N THR A 190 3.82 -8.88 -3.24
CA THR A 190 3.23 -9.75 -4.26
C THR A 190 1.89 -9.24 -4.83
N GLY A 191 1.31 -8.17 -4.25
CA GLY A 191 0.04 -7.59 -4.69
C GLY A 191 -1.21 -8.27 -4.17
N HIS A 192 -1.11 -9.47 -3.60
CA HIS A 192 -2.25 -10.26 -3.12
C HIS A 192 -2.96 -9.60 -1.94
N TYR A 193 -4.24 -9.91 -1.79
CA TYR A 193 -5.11 -9.43 -0.71
C TYR A 193 -5.25 -10.49 0.37
N ASP A 194 -5.19 -10.08 1.63
CA ASP A 194 -5.44 -10.99 2.75
C ASP A 194 -6.93 -11.41 2.81
N PRO A 195 -7.25 -12.59 3.35
CA PRO A 195 -8.61 -13.13 3.41
C PRO A 195 -9.44 -12.50 4.54
N ILE A 196 -9.73 -11.18 4.42
CA ILE A 196 -10.28 -10.34 5.49
C ILE A 196 -11.59 -10.88 6.04
N GLN A 197 -12.50 -11.32 5.18
CA GLN A 197 -13.78 -11.90 5.60
C GLN A 197 -13.59 -13.19 6.40
N ARG A 198 -12.67 -14.07 5.98
CA ARG A 198 -12.38 -15.32 6.70
C ARG A 198 -11.82 -15.02 8.08
N VAL A 199 -10.89 -14.08 8.19
CA VAL A 199 -10.34 -13.66 9.48
C VAL A 199 -11.42 -13.01 10.35
N ALA A 200 -12.31 -12.19 9.78
CA ALA A 200 -13.44 -11.62 10.52
C ALA A 200 -14.32 -12.70 11.15
N ASN A 201 -14.67 -13.74 10.38
CA ASN A 201 -15.46 -14.87 10.90
C ASN A 201 -14.73 -15.61 12.04
N ILE A 202 -13.41 -15.81 11.92
CA ILE A 202 -12.59 -16.43 12.99
C ILE A 202 -12.63 -15.59 14.27
N LEU A 203 -12.55 -14.26 14.14
CA LEU A 203 -12.61 -13.36 15.29
C LEU A 203 -14.02 -13.31 15.91
N ASP A 204 -15.09 -13.44 15.11
CA ASP A 204 -16.46 -13.56 15.60
C ASP A 204 -16.66 -14.86 16.42
N GLU A 205 -16.12 -15.97 15.93
CA GLU A 205 -16.09 -17.22 16.69
C GLU A 205 -15.28 -17.12 17.99
N TYR A 206 -14.14 -16.41 17.95
CA TYR A 206 -13.30 -16.19 19.12
C TYR A 206 -14.04 -15.35 20.18
N GLU A 207 -14.64 -14.24 19.79
CA GLU A 207 -15.42 -13.38 20.68
C GLU A 207 -16.60 -14.12 21.32
N SER A 208 -17.33 -14.94 20.56
CA SER A 208 -18.47 -15.73 21.08
C SER A 208 -18.09 -16.67 22.22
N ARG A 209 -16.83 -17.13 22.27
CA ARG A 209 -16.30 -18.03 23.30
C ARG A 209 -15.63 -17.34 24.47
N THR A 210 -15.04 -16.15 24.22
CA THR A 210 -14.16 -15.48 25.18
C THR A 210 -14.69 -14.12 25.65
N SER A 211 -15.71 -13.59 24.98
CA SER A 211 -16.20 -12.22 25.14
C SER A 211 -15.14 -11.13 24.87
N HIS A 212 -14.04 -11.49 24.21
CA HIS A 212 -12.97 -10.57 23.85
C HIS A 212 -13.14 -10.11 22.39
N ASP A 213 -13.58 -8.86 22.21
CA ASP A 213 -13.78 -8.20 20.92
C ASP A 213 -12.45 -7.69 20.37
N ILE A 214 -11.96 -8.32 19.30
CA ILE A 214 -10.71 -7.98 18.61
C ILE A 214 -11.04 -7.31 17.27
N PRO A 215 -10.69 -6.02 17.09
CA PRO A 215 -10.95 -5.28 15.85
C PRO A 215 -9.98 -5.65 14.72
N ILE A 216 -10.41 -5.44 13.49
CA ILE A 216 -9.57 -5.46 12.29
C ILE A 216 -9.29 -4.03 11.83
N HIS A 217 -8.01 -3.74 11.57
CA HIS A 217 -7.57 -2.61 10.75
C HIS A 217 -7.15 -3.12 9.38
N VAL A 218 -7.70 -2.57 8.30
CA VAL A 218 -7.32 -2.92 6.94
C VAL A 218 -6.31 -1.89 6.42
N ASP A 219 -5.06 -2.34 6.27
CA ASP A 219 -4.06 -1.55 5.53
C ASP A 219 -4.32 -1.70 4.03
N ALA A 220 -5.12 -0.80 3.51
CA ALA A 220 -5.46 -0.70 2.11
C ALA A 220 -4.61 0.37 1.39
N ALA A 221 -3.35 0.56 1.83
CA ALA A 221 -2.45 1.60 1.30
C ALA A 221 -2.41 1.61 -0.23
N SER A 222 -2.43 0.46 -0.86
CA SER A 222 -2.49 0.30 -2.32
C SER A 222 -3.89 -0.11 -2.80
N GLY A 223 -4.49 -1.11 -2.16
CA GLY A 223 -5.76 -1.71 -2.61
C GLY A 223 -6.99 -0.83 -2.42
N GLY A 224 -6.97 0.15 -1.52
CA GLY A 224 -8.13 1.00 -1.23
C GLY A 224 -8.63 1.85 -2.42
N PHE A 225 -7.75 2.10 -3.39
CA PHE A 225 -8.09 2.76 -4.66
C PHE A 225 -8.09 1.80 -5.87
N VAL A 226 -7.96 0.48 -5.64
CA VAL A 226 -8.00 -0.54 -6.69
C VAL A 226 -9.20 -1.46 -6.50
N ALA A 227 -9.32 -2.10 -5.35
CA ALA A 227 -10.35 -3.10 -5.07
C ALA A 227 -11.79 -2.62 -5.35
N PRO A 228 -12.19 -1.38 -4.99
CA PRO A 228 -13.56 -0.90 -5.27
C PRO A 228 -13.91 -0.84 -6.76
N PHE A 229 -12.93 -0.81 -7.64
CA PHE A 229 -13.11 -0.65 -9.07
C PHE A 229 -12.88 -1.94 -9.87
N THR A 230 -12.58 -3.05 -9.19
CA THR A 230 -12.43 -4.37 -9.81
C THR A 230 -13.74 -5.16 -9.77
N PRO A 231 -13.96 -6.09 -10.72
CA PRO A 231 -15.16 -6.94 -10.73
C PRO A 231 -15.32 -7.78 -9.46
N SER A 232 -14.22 -8.18 -8.81
CA SER A 232 -14.21 -8.97 -7.58
C SER A 232 -14.76 -8.24 -6.35
N ASN A 233 -14.96 -6.92 -6.40
CA ASN A 233 -15.47 -6.15 -5.27
C ASN A 233 -16.86 -6.59 -4.76
N GLU A 234 -17.66 -7.24 -5.60
CA GLU A 234 -18.98 -7.76 -5.20
C GLU A 234 -18.86 -9.06 -4.40
N THR A 235 -17.86 -9.88 -4.70
CA THR A 235 -17.69 -11.23 -4.10
C THR A 235 -16.61 -11.27 -3.03
N PHE A 236 -15.60 -10.43 -3.12
CA PHE A 236 -14.52 -10.30 -2.14
C PHE A 236 -14.83 -9.18 -1.15
N ILE A 237 -15.37 -9.54 0.02
CA ILE A 237 -15.75 -8.57 1.05
C ILE A 237 -14.54 -8.28 1.95
N TRP A 238 -14.14 -7.01 2.00
CA TRP A 238 -12.93 -6.59 2.71
C TRP A 238 -13.08 -5.31 3.54
N ASP A 239 -14.16 -4.56 3.30
CA ASP A 239 -14.39 -3.20 3.78
C ASP A 239 -15.38 -3.14 4.95
N PHE A 240 -15.96 -1.97 5.18
CA PHE A 240 -16.92 -1.76 6.28
C PHE A 240 -18.23 -2.55 6.15
N ARG A 241 -18.45 -3.33 5.11
CA ARG A 241 -19.53 -4.34 5.08
C ARG A 241 -19.30 -5.42 6.15
N LEU A 242 -18.04 -5.63 6.56
CA LEU A 242 -17.70 -6.49 7.70
C LEU A 242 -17.72 -5.66 9.00
N PRO A 243 -18.62 -5.96 9.96
CA PRO A 243 -18.71 -5.21 11.22
C PRO A 243 -17.41 -5.18 12.02
N ARG A 244 -16.58 -6.22 11.89
CA ARG A 244 -15.28 -6.35 12.57
C ARG A 244 -14.20 -5.40 12.03
N VAL A 245 -14.33 -4.92 10.80
CA VAL A 245 -13.46 -3.89 10.25
C VAL A 245 -13.81 -2.56 10.91
N GLN A 246 -12.93 -2.07 11.78
CA GLN A 246 -13.13 -0.85 12.55
C GLN A 246 -12.43 0.36 11.94
N SER A 247 -11.39 0.12 11.12
CA SER A 247 -10.68 1.20 10.45
C SER A 247 -10.00 0.73 9.16
N ILE A 248 -9.89 1.63 8.21
CA ILE A 248 -9.27 1.41 6.90
C ILE A 248 -8.39 2.62 6.58
N ASN A 249 -7.19 2.39 6.06
CA ASN A 249 -6.35 3.45 5.48
C ASN A 249 -6.06 3.22 4.00
N ALA A 250 -5.78 4.29 3.28
CA ALA A 250 -5.23 4.21 1.91
C ALA A 250 -4.23 5.34 1.64
N SER A 251 -3.28 5.10 0.74
CA SER A 251 -2.36 6.15 0.25
C SER A 251 -2.97 6.83 -0.98
N GLY A 252 -3.35 8.10 -0.82
CA GLY A 252 -3.86 8.90 -1.94
C GLY A 252 -2.81 9.10 -3.04
N HIS A 253 -1.53 9.15 -2.66
CA HIS A 253 -0.41 9.34 -3.57
C HIS A 253 0.06 8.07 -4.31
N LYS A 254 -0.66 6.95 -4.14
CA LYS A 254 -0.49 5.73 -4.94
C LYS A 254 -1.57 5.67 -6.03
N TYR A 255 -2.42 4.67 -6.01
CA TYR A 255 -3.52 4.54 -6.97
C TYR A 255 -4.65 5.58 -6.81
N GLY A 256 -4.60 6.43 -5.76
CA GLY A 256 -5.42 7.62 -5.67
C GLY A 256 -4.97 8.78 -6.56
N MET A 257 -3.77 8.65 -7.19
CA MET A 257 -3.19 9.58 -8.16
C MET A 257 -3.00 11.01 -7.64
N ALA A 258 -2.99 11.19 -6.32
CA ALA A 258 -2.70 12.47 -5.68
C ALA A 258 -1.19 12.72 -5.55
N PRO A 259 -0.74 13.97 -5.32
CA PRO A 259 0.65 14.26 -5.01
C PRO A 259 1.14 13.52 -3.76
N LEU A 260 2.47 13.34 -3.66
CA LEU A 260 3.11 12.76 -2.48
C LEU A 260 2.66 13.47 -1.19
N ALA A 261 2.77 12.74 -0.08
CA ALA A 261 2.43 13.17 1.27
C ALA A 261 0.91 13.29 1.55
N VAL A 262 0.09 12.37 0.99
CA VAL A 262 -1.29 12.14 1.45
C VAL A 262 -1.60 10.68 1.67
N GLY A 263 -2.12 10.38 2.86
CA GLY A 263 -2.82 9.16 3.21
C GLY A 263 -4.19 9.51 3.78
N TRP A 264 -5.08 8.58 3.69
CA TRP A 264 -6.44 8.70 4.20
C TRP A 264 -6.67 7.64 5.27
N MET A 265 -7.31 8.06 6.34
CA MET A 265 -7.73 7.18 7.43
C MET A 265 -9.21 7.37 7.65
N VAL A 266 -9.96 6.26 7.72
CA VAL A 266 -11.39 6.25 8.05
C VAL A 266 -11.63 5.24 9.16
N TRP A 267 -12.30 5.66 10.21
CA TRP A 267 -12.82 4.82 11.28
C TRP A 267 -14.32 4.64 11.11
N ARG A 268 -14.80 3.42 11.34
CA ARG A 268 -16.20 3.04 11.27
C ARG A 268 -17.09 3.89 12.17
N ASP A 269 -16.63 4.15 13.40
CA ASP A 269 -17.41 4.78 14.46
C ASP A 269 -16.54 5.73 15.30
N LYS A 270 -16.84 7.02 15.22
CA LYS A 270 -16.14 8.07 15.97
C LYS A 270 -16.29 7.92 17.48
N SER A 271 -17.39 7.32 17.96
CA SER A 271 -17.63 7.13 19.39
C SER A 271 -16.66 6.13 20.03
N LYS A 272 -16.04 5.28 19.20
CA LYS A 272 -15.02 4.32 19.63
C LYS A 272 -13.61 4.91 19.66
N ILE A 273 -13.40 6.13 19.17
CA ILE A 273 -12.09 6.78 19.26
C ILE A 273 -11.92 7.35 20.67
N PRO A 274 -10.89 6.91 21.41
CA PRO A 274 -10.63 7.45 22.75
C PRO A 274 -10.47 8.95 22.73
N GLN A 275 -11.19 9.66 23.61
CA GLN A 275 -11.24 11.12 23.66
C GLN A 275 -9.86 11.75 23.83
N GLU A 276 -8.97 11.08 24.58
CA GLU A 276 -7.60 11.53 24.81
C GLU A 276 -6.72 11.59 23.57
N LEU A 277 -7.13 10.94 22.46
CA LEU A 277 -6.45 11.01 21.15
C LEU A 277 -6.94 12.18 20.30
N LEU A 278 -8.06 12.78 20.67
CA LEU A 278 -8.64 13.93 19.99
C LEU A 278 -8.14 15.21 20.69
N LEU A 279 -7.00 15.73 20.21
CA LEU A 279 -6.37 16.89 20.84
C LEU A 279 -6.98 18.18 20.30
N GLU A 280 -7.34 19.07 21.23
CA GLU A 280 -7.81 20.42 20.91
C GLU A 280 -6.67 21.43 20.96
N SER A 281 -6.58 22.26 19.95
CA SER A 281 -5.62 23.36 19.88
C SER A 281 -6.38 24.68 19.94
N SER A 282 -6.03 25.54 20.89
CA SER A 282 -6.70 26.84 21.12
C SER A 282 -5.81 28.06 20.78
N TYR A 283 -4.54 27.86 20.39
CA TYR A 283 -3.63 28.98 20.09
C TYR A 283 -3.72 29.49 18.64
N LEU A 284 -4.37 28.74 17.76
CA LEU A 284 -4.86 29.22 16.49
C LEU A 284 -6.29 29.76 16.69
N ARG A 285 -6.77 30.64 15.82
CA ARG A 285 -8.17 31.11 15.90
C ARG A 285 -9.12 29.92 15.94
N GLY A 286 -10.01 29.88 16.96
CA GLY A 286 -10.95 28.78 17.19
C GLY A 286 -10.37 27.58 17.94
N SER A 287 -11.25 26.66 18.35
CA SER A 287 -10.87 25.35 18.92
C SER A 287 -11.02 24.28 17.84
N HIS A 288 -9.93 23.60 17.53
CA HIS A 288 -9.91 22.58 16.47
C HIS A 288 -9.45 21.24 17.02
N THR A 289 -10.28 20.23 16.83
CA THR A 289 -9.91 18.85 17.14
C THR A 289 -8.93 18.34 16.07
N ASN A 290 -7.73 18.00 16.50
CA ASN A 290 -6.71 17.40 15.63
C ASN A 290 -6.50 15.93 15.98
N PHE A 291 -6.55 15.06 14.97
CA PHE A 291 -6.18 13.66 15.09
C PHE A 291 -5.17 13.30 14.00
N SER A 292 -3.97 13.82 14.12
CA SER A 292 -2.81 13.50 13.31
C SER A 292 -1.54 13.56 14.14
N LEU A 293 -0.48 12.87 13.72
CA LEU A 293 0.83 12.93 14.37
C LEU A 293 1.61 14.18 13.95
N SER A 294 1.27 14.75 12.80
CA SER A 294 1.91 15.96 12.26
C SER A 294 0.99 17.17 12.40
N PHE A 295 1.56 18.36 12.64
CA PHE A 295 0.79 19.60 12.80
C PHE A 295 0.72 20.38 11.49
N SER A 296 1.76 21.16 11.14
CA SER A 296 1.78 21.96 9.92
C SER A 296 2.04 21.11 8.70
N ARG A 297 1.10 21.13 7.74
CA ARG A 297 1.18 20.37 6.48
C ARG A 297 0.64 21.20 5.33
N SER A 298 1.22 21.02 4.13
CA SER A 298 0.70 21.63 2.90
C SER A 298 -0.69 21.11 2.56
N GLY A 299 -1.59 21.98 2.11
CA GLY A 299 -2.89 21.61 1.56
C GLY A 299 -2.83 21.03 0.14
N ALA A 300 -1.70 21.10 -0.55
CA ALA A 300 -1.57 20.65 -1.93
C ALA A 300 -2.01 19.19 -2.16
N PRO A 301 -1.64 18.20 -1.30
CA PRO A 301 -2.05 16.83 -1.53
C PRO A 301 -3.56 16.61 -1.36
N ILE A 302 -4.22 17.36 -0.47
CA ILE A 302 -5.69 17.33 -0.33
C ILE A 302 -6.36 17.91 -1.58
N VAL A 303 -5.88 19.06 -2.06
CA VAL A 303 -6.37 19.70 -3.29
C VAL A 303 -6.23 18.74 -4.48
N GLY A 304 -5.09 18.05 -4.57
CA GLY A 304 -4.86 17.07 -5.63
C GLY A 304 -5.79 15.87 -5.58
N GLN A 305 -6.05 15.32 -4.40
CA GLN A 305 -7.01 14.22 -4.25
C GLN A 305 -8.44 14.67 -4.58
N TYR A 306 -8.83 15.84 -4.06
CA TYR A 306 -10.12 16.44 -4.34
C TYR A 306 -10.33 16.67 -5.85
N TYR A 307 -9.33 17.26 -6.53
CA TYR A 307 -9.34 17.44 -7.97
C TYR A 307 -9.54 16.12 -8.71
N ASN A 308 -8.81 15.06 -8.35
CA ASN A 308 -8.92 13.77 -9.00
C ASN A 308 -10.29 13.11 -8.78
N PHE A 309 -10.87 13.21 -7.59
CA PHE A 309 -12.21 12.69 -7.33
C PHE A 309 -13.26 13.34 -8.23
N HIS A 310 -13.22 14.66 -8.38
CA HIS A 310 -14.19 15.37 -9.21
C HIS A 310 -13.93 15.26 -10.70
N ARG A 311 -12.64 15.28 -11.12
CA ARG A 311 -12.27 15.16 -12.53
C ARG A 311 -12.52 13.78 -13.11
N LEU A 312 -12.15 12.74 -12.38
CA LEU A 312 -12.26 11.36 -12.86
C LEU A 312 -13.62 10.76 -12.52
N GLY A 313 -14.13 11.04 -11.33
CA GLY A 313 -15.32 10.40 -10.83
C GLY A 313 -15.18 8.87 -10.75
N LEU A 314 -16.25 8.18 -10.46
CA LEU A 314 -16.29 6.73 -10.34
C LEU A 314 -15.88 6.02 -11.66
N VAL A 315 -16.36 6.56 -12.80
CA VAL A 315 -16.11 5.98 -14.12
C VAL A 315 -14.64 6.10 -14.48
N GLY A 316 -14.05 7.29 -14.34
CA GLY A 316 -12.66 7.52 -14.69
C GLY A 316 -11.69 6.69 -13.82
N TYR A 317 -11.93 6.54 -12.51
CA TYR A 317 -11.13 5.65 -11.67
C TYR A 317 -11.23 4.20 -12.12
N ARG A 318 -12.45 3.72 -12.46
CA ARG A 318 -12.66 2.36 -12.97
C ARG A 318 -11.89 2.11 -14.27
N GLU A 319 -12.00 3.01 -15.23
CA GLU A 319 -11.30 2.89 -16.51
C GLU A 319 -9.79 2.83 -16.34
N ARG A 320 -9.22 3.65 -15.45
CA ARG A 320 -7.79 3.66 -15.16
C ARG A 320 -7.33 2.38 -14.48
N VAL A 321 -8.06 1.91 -13.46
CA VAL A 321 -7.75 0.63 -12.80
C VAL A 321 -7.82 -0.53 -13.79
N GLN A 322 -8.85 -0.60 -14.63
CA GLN A 322 -8.97 -1.63 -15.66
C GLN A 322 -7.82 -1.56 -16.68
N THR A 323 -7.41 -0.37 -17.07
CA THR A 323 -6.27 -0.17 -17.97
C THR A 323 -4.97 -0.67 -17.33
N MET A 324 -4.72 -0.32 -16.08
CA MET A 324 -3.53 -0.79 -15.34
C MET A 324 -3.54 -2.32 -15.19
N MET A 325 -4.68 -2.93 -14.87
CA MET A 325 -4.83 -4.38 -14.79
C MET A 325 -4.57 -5.06 -16.14
N SER A 326 -5.12 -4.52 -17.22
CA SER A 326 -4.90 -5.03 -18.58
C SER A 326 -3.42 -4.95 -19.00
N ARG A 327 -2.75 -3.85 -18.66
CA ARG A 327 -1.31 -3.68 -18.90
C ARG A 327 -0.46 -4.65 -18.07
N ALA A 328 -0.83 -4.89 -16.80
CA ALA A 328 -0.18 -5.90 -15.97
C ALA A 328 -0.28 -7.30 -16.58
N ASN A 329 -1.46 -7.69 -17.03
CA ASN A 329 -1.69 -8.95 -17.71
C ASN A 329 -0.88 -9.07 -19.02
N LEU A 330 -0.85 -8.01 -19.81
CA LEU A 330 -0.05 -7.97 -21.04
C LEU A 330 1.45 -8.17 -20.75
N LEU A 331 2.01 -7.38 -19.83
CA LEU A 331 3.43 -7.48 -19.49
C LEU A 331 3.77 -8.88 -18.96
N GLY A 332 2.97 -9.42 -18.05
CA GLY A 332 3.23 -10.74 -17.48
C GLY A 332 3.16 -11.85 -18.53
N THR A 333 2.18 -11.84 -19.44
CA THR A 333 2.10 -12.80 -20.55
C THR A 333 3.34 -12.70 -21.45
N ARG A 334 3.73 -11.47 -21.82
CA ARG A 334 4.91 -11.26 -22.66
C ARG A 334 6.22 -11.70 -21.99
N LEU A 335 6.36 -11.51 -20.66
CA LEU A 335 7.51 -12.02 -19.91
C LEU A 335 7.59 -13.56 -19.95
N GLU A 336 6.46 -14.23 -19.75
CA GLU A 336 6.41 -15.70 -19.83
C GLU A 336 6.66 -16.22 -21.25
N ASP A 337 6.17 -15.55 -22.28
CA ASP A 337 6.41 -15.88 -23.71
C ASP A 337 7.89 -15.83 -24.07
N THR A 338 8.74 -15.06 -23.37
CA THR A 338 10.20 -15.09 -23.58
C THR A 338 10.84 -16.42 -23.18
N GLY A 339 10.19 -17.18 -22.29
CA GLY A 339 10.73 -18.40 -21.69
C GLY A 339 11.84 -18.17 -20.66
N TYR A 340 12.27 -16.92 -20.42
CA TYR A 340 13.26 -16.56 -19.41
C TYR A 340 12.65 -16.39 -18.02
N PHE A 341 11.41 -15.96 -17.95
CA PHE A 341 10.73 -15.61 -16.71
C PHE A 341 9.50 -16.46 -16.46
N SER A 342 9.12 -16.60 -15.18
CA SER A 342 7.83 -17.12 -14.72
C SER A 342 7.22 -16.14 -13.74
N CYS A 343 5.92 -15.87 -13.88
CA CYS A 343 5.18 -14.95 -13.00
C CYS A 343 4.59 -15.71 -11.81
N LEU A 344 4.66 -15.08 -10.63
CA LEU A 344 4.12 -15.66 -9.39
C LEU A 344 2.59 -15.59 -9.28
N ALA A 345 1.96 -14.62 -9.96
CA ALA A 345 0.53 -14.39 -9.82
C ALA A 345 -0.31 -15.40 -10.60
N ASP A 346 -1.27 -16.03 -9.92
CA ASP A 346 -2.15 -17.09 -10.47
C ASP A 346 -3.35 -16.55 -11.25
N SER A 347 -3.69 -15.26 -11.12
CA SER A 347 -4.86 -14.67 -11.80
C SER A 347 -4.82 -14.81 -13.33
N ARG A 348 -3.62 -14.93 -13.90
CA ARG A 348 -3.39 -15.12 -15.34
C ARG A 348 -3.52 -16.56 -15.79
N ARG A 349 -3.21 -17.55 -14.94
CA ARG A 349 -3.34 -18.98 -15.25
C ARG A 349 -4.79 -19.43 -15.35
N LEU A 350 -5.71 -18.73 -14.72
CA LEU A 350 -7.14 -19.05 -14.74
C LEU A 350 -7.81 -18.68 -16.07
N VAL A 351 -7.24 -17.77 -16.85
CA VAL A 351 -7.79 -17.36 -18.16
C VAL A 351 -7.35 -18.29 -19.29
N SER A 352 -6.20 -18.98 -19.18
CA SER A 352 -5.58 -19.72 -20.29
C SER A 352 -5.72 -21.23 -20.24
N HIS A 353 -5.99 -21.89 -19.12
CA HIS A 353 -6.08 -23.34 -19.03
C HIS A 353 -7.25 -23.86 -18.18
N LYS A 354 -8.25 -24.44 -18.87
CA LYS A 354 -9.23 -25.44 -18.39
C LYS A 354 -10.37 -24.93 -17.48
N ALA A 355 -11.44 -24.47 -18.11
CA ALA A 355 -12.77 -24.33 -17.48
C ALA A 355 -13.26 -25.60 -16.72
N ASN A 356 -12.72 -26.79 -17.00
CA ASN A 356 -13.11 -28.05 -16.36
C ASN A 356 -12.39 -28.36 -15.04
N GLU A 357 -11.20 -27.82 -14.77
CA GLU A 357 -10.50 -27.99 -13.48
C GLU A 357 -10.93 -26.96 -12.43
N ILE A 358 -11.48 -25.82 -12.87
CA ILE A 358 -12.01 -24.77 -12.00
C ILE A 358 -13.18 -25.29 -11.17
N ASN A 359 -14.06 -26.10 -11.75
CA ASN A 359 -15.23 -26.66 -11.06
C ASN A 359 -14.90 -27.61 -9.89
N THR A 360 -13.78 -28.32 -9.93
CA THR A 360 -13.38 -29.23 -8.86
C THR A 360 -12.76 -28.49 -7.68
N ARG A 361 -11.97 -27.42 -7.95
CA ARG A 361 -11.38 -26.58 -6.90
C ARG A 361 -12.39 -25.65 -6.23
N CYS A 362 -13.45 -25.23 -6.95
CA CYS A 362 -14.54 -24.42 -6.38
C CYS A 362 -15.36 -25.19 -5.32
N GLN A 363 -15.49 -26.51 -5.46
CA GLN A 363 -16.16 -27.35 -4.45
C GLN A 363 -15.35 -27.48 -3.16
N GLU A 364 -14.04 -27.21 -3.17
CA GLU A 364 -13.17 -27.25 -1.98
C GLU A 364 -12.99 -25.85 -1.31
N GLY A 365 -13.76 -24.83 -1.71
CA GLY A 365 -13.70 -23.48 -1.12
C GLY A 365 -12.45 -22.67 -1.50
N ARG A 366 -11.74 -23.04 -2.57
CA ARG A 366 -10.51 -22.40 -3.05
C ARG A 366 -10.65 -21.66 -4.39
N CYS A 367 -11.86 -21.36 -4.80
CA CYS A 367 -12.12 -20.64 -6.06
C CYS A 367 -12.87 -19.36 -5.83
N ALA A 368 -12.13 -18.29 -5.72
CA ALA A 368 -12.44 -17.00 -6.34
C ALA A 368 -11.11 -16.49 -6.89
N GLU A 369 -11.11 -15.86 -8.06
CA GLU A 369 -9.96 -15.09 -8.52
C GLU A 369 -9.43 -14.31 -7.33
N THR A 370 -8.21 -14.64 -6.85
CA THR A 370 -7.65 -13.94 -5.70
C THR A 370 -7.44 -12.51 -6.17
N PRO A 371 -8.17 -11.50 -5.65
CA PRO A 371 -8.03 -10.15 -6.13
C PRO A 371 -6.62 -9.66 -5.80
N GLU A 372 -6.03 -8.92 -6.72
CA GLU A 372 -4.66 -8.45 -6.62
C GLU A 372 -4.50 -7.02 -7.18
N LEU A 373 -3.35 -6.41 -6.90
CA LEU A 373 -2.98 -5.11 -7.45
C LEU A 373 -2.52 -5.23 -8.92
N PRO A 374 -2.56 -4.14 -9.71
CA PRO A 374 -1.98 -4.10 -11.05
C PRO A 374 -0.44 -4.06 -10.99
N ILE A 375 0.15 -5.19 -10.61
CA ILE A 375 1.60 -5.38 -10.55
C ILE A 375 1.98 -6.69 -11.24
N VAL A 376 3.24 -6.80 -11.66
CA VAL A 376 3.80 -8.04 -12.20
C VAL A 376 4.95 -8.46 -11.30
N VAL A 377 4.81 -9.63 -10.69
CA VAL A 377 5.84 -10.25 -9.86
C VAL A 377 6.33 -11.50 -10.57
N PHE A 378 7.63 -11.60 -10.78
CA PHE A 378 8.21 -12.67 -11.58
C PHE A 378 9.60 -13.06 -11.09
N GLY A 379 9.94 -14.32 -11.35
CA GLY A 379 11.27 -14.90 -11.13
C GLY A 379 11.88 -15.37 -12.45
N VAL A 380 13.13 -15.86 -12.41
CA VAL A 380 13.71 -16.61 -13.52
C VAL A 380 13.01 -17.95 -13.62
N SER A 381 12.67 -18.38 -14.83
CA SER A 381 12.03 -19.70 -15.05
C SER A 381 12.92 -20.85 -14.58
N GLU A 382 12.32 -21.91 -14.03
CA GLU A 382 13.05 -23.11 -13.59
C GLU A 382 13.93 -23.70 -14.67
N ARG A 383 13.45 -23.70 -15.93
CA ARG A 383 14.20 -24.17 -17.09
C ARG A 383 15.52 -23.39 -17.28
N VAL A 384 15.45 -22.07 -17.11
CA VAL A 384 16.65 -21.21 -17.26
C VAL A 384 17.59 -21.40 -16.08
N LEU A 385 17.06 -21.48 -14.84
CA LEU A 385 17.89 -21.74 -13.65
C LEU A 385 18.58 -23.11 -13.70
N ALA A 386 17.93 -24.14 -14.27
CA ALA A 386 18.56 -25.45 -14.46
C ALA A 386 19.74 -25.40 -15.42
N LEU A 387 19.69 -24.53 -16.45
CA LEU A 387 20.76 -24.36 -17.42
C LEU A 387 21.86 -23.38 -16.92
N TYR A 388 21.44 -22.35 -16.19
CA TYR A 388 22.29 -21.25 -15.73
C TYR A 388 22.13 -21.01 -14.22
N PRO A 389 22.61 -21.93 -13.35
CA PRO A 389 22.35 -21.88 -11.90
C PRO A 389 23.04 -20.70 -11.19
N LYS A 390 23.91 -19.98 -11.87
CA LYS A 390 24.58 -18.77 -11.34
C LYS A 390 23.84 -17.47 -11.67
N LEU A 391 22.84 -17.50 -12.54
CA LEU A 391 22.05 -16.32 -12.87
C LEU A 391 21.32 -15.81 -11.62
N ARG A 392 21.45 -14.52 -11.32
CA ARG A 392 20.80 -13.87 -10.20
C ARG A 392 19.90 -12.75 -10.69
N LEU A 393 18.71 -12.63 -10.13
CA LEU A 393 17.80 -11.51 -10.42
C LEU A 393 18.39 -10.15 -10.02
N SER A 394 19.28 -10.11 -9.02
CA SER A 394 20.04 -8.89 -8.67
C SER A 394 20.89 -8.38 -9.84
N ASP A 395 21.48 -9.27 -10.64
CA ASP A 395 22.30 -8.87 -11.77
C ASP A 395 21.44 -8.35 -12.92
N VAL A 396 20.26 -8.96 -13.13
CA VAL A 396 19.24 -8.47 -14.08
C VAL A 396 18.74 -7.07 -13.63
N SER A 397 18.47 -6.88 -12.33
CA SER A 397 18.07 -5.59 -11.76
C SER A 397 19.14 -4.52 -11.97
N ASN A 398 20.44 -4.87 -11.79
CA ASN A 398 21.57 -3.96 -12.04
C ASN A 398 21.67 -3.58 -13.52
N ALA A 399 21.53 -4.54 -14.43
CA ALA A 399 21.53 -4.28 -15.87
C ALA A 399 20.37 -3.35 -16.29
N MET A 400 19.18 -3.52 -15.70
CA MET A 400 18.06 -2.60 -15.92
C MET A 400 18.34 -1.20 -15.36
N HIS A 401 19.02 -1.10 -14.21
CA HIS A 401 19.42 0.18 -13.63
C HIS A 401 20.39 0.96 -14.54
N ASP A 402 21.32 0.25 -15.22
CA ASP A 402 22.22 0.86 -16.20
C ASP A 402 21.46 1.42 -17.42
N LEU A 403 20.33 0.81 -17.76
CA LEU A 403 19.37 1.29 -18.76
C LEU A 403 18.42 2.40 -18.22
N LYS A 404 18.70 2.91 -16.99
CA LYS A 404 17.87 3.90 -16.30
C LYS A 404 16.45 3.43 -15.98
N PHE A 405 16.23 2.13 -15.76
CA PHE A 405 15.03 1.57 -15.18
C PHE A 405 15.28 1.08 -13.76
N SER A 406 14.42 1.45 -12.80
CA SER A 406 14.44 0.91 -11.45
C SER A 406 13.40 -0.19 -11.33
N ILE A 407 13.85 -1.45 -11.33
CA ILE A 407 13.02 -2.64 -11.10
C ILE A 407 13.68 -3.41 -9.96
N PRO A 408 13.14 -3.39 -8.74
CA PRO A 408 13.77 -4.02 -7.59
C PRO A 408 13.72 -5.54 -7.69
N SER A 409 14.81 -6.19 -7.28
CA SER A 409 14.87 -7.62 -6.98
C SER A 409 15.02 -7.82 -5.48
N TYR A 410 14.35 -8.82 -4.92
CA TYR A 410 14.45 -9.18 -3.50
C TYR A 410 13.98 -10.61 -3.27
N THR A 411 14.37 -11.15 -2.11
CA THR A 411 14.04 -12.52 -1.70
C THR A 411 12.82 -12.50 -0.77
N LEU A 412 11.85 -13.34 -1.05
CA LEU A 412 10.74 -13.70 -0.16
C LEU A 412 11.18 -14.89 0.69
N ALA A 413 11.77 -14.61 1.86
CA ALA A 413 12.39 -15.61 2.71
C ALA A 413 11.37 -16.57 3.32
N GLY A 414 11.47 -17.85 2.99
CA GLY A 414 10.59 -18.91 3.51
C GLY A 414 9.17 -18.91 2.92
N TRP A 415 8.91 -18.21 1.80
CA TRP A 415 7.56 -18.11 1.22
C TRP A 415 7.26 -19.17 0.17
N GLY A 416 8.21 -20.01 -0.21
CA GLY A 416 7.97 -21.13 -1.11
C GLY A 416 7.04 -22.17 -0.51
N ALA A 417 6.50 -23.06 -1.34
CA ALA A 417 5.50 -24.07 -0.95
C ALA A 417 5.99 -25.03 0.14
N GLN A 418 7.30 -25.25 0.25
CA GLN A 418 7.95 -26.09 1.27
C GLN A 418 8.80 -25.27 2.24
N GLY A 419 8.67 -23.93 2.24
CA GLY A 419 9.43 -23.01 3.10
C GLY A 419 10.77 -22.57 2.50
N GLU A 420 10.99 -22.79 1.22
CA GLU A 420 12.16 -22.28 0.50
C GLU A 420 12.04 -20.77 0.24
N ASP A 421 13.19 -20.15 0.01
CA ASP A 421 13.28 -18.75 -0.40
C ASP A 421 12.93 -18.59 -1.87
N ILE A 422 12.20 -17.53 -2.22
CA ILE A 422 11.83 -17.19 -3.59
C ILE A 422 12.43 -15.85 -3.97
N ASP A 423 13.32 -15.83 -4.95
CA ASP A 423 13.85 -14.58 -5.52
C ASP A 423 12.87 -14.04 -6.56
N ILE A 424 12.55 -12.78 -6.46
CA ILE A 424 11.62 -12.10 -7.35
C ILE A 424 12.10 -10.72 -7.82
N MET A 425 11.54 -10.29 -8.94
CA MET A 425 11.46 -8.90 -9.38
C MET A 425 10.01 -8.45 -9.43
N ARG A 426 9.78 -7.15 -9.31
CA ARG A 426 8.43 -6.59 -9.31
C ARG A 426 8.35 -5.32 -10.15
N VAL A 427 7.39 -5.28 -11.07
CA VAL A 427 6.98 -4.09 -11.82
C VAL A 427 5.60 -3.65 -11.34
N VAL A 428 5.48 -2.38 -10.97
CA VAL A 428 4.21 -1.76 -10.55
C VAL A 428 3.63 -0.98 -11.73
N LEU A 429 2.43 -1.36 -12.16
CA LEU A 429 1.72 -0.67 -13.24
C LEU A 429 0.99 0.55 -12.68
N ARG A 430 1.37 1.74 -13.16
CA ARG A 430 0.74 3.00 -12.82
C ARG A 430 -0.01 3.54 -14.03
N ASP A 431 -0.87 4.52 -13.79
CA ASP A 431 -1.72 5.12 -14.84
C ASP A 431 -0.91 5.70 -16.01
N GLU A 432 0.21 6.35 -15.69
CA GLU A 432 1.10 7.00 -16.66
C GLU A 432 1.95 6.04 -17.52
N MET A 433 2.00 4.75 -17.20
CA MET A 433 2.81 3.80 -17.96
C MET A 433 2.16 3.45 -19.29
N THR A 434 2.82 3.77 -20.39
CA THR A 434 2.34 3.48 -21.76
C THR A 434 2.77 2.10 -22.23
N ILE A 435 2.20 1.63 -23.35
CA ILE A 435 2.60 0.36 -23.98
C ILE A 435 4.06 0.42 -24.44
N GLU A 436 4.52 1.56 -24.96
CA GLU A 436 5.90 1.77 -25.40
C GLU A 436 6.89 1.55 -24.26
N VAL A 437 6.61 2.08 -23.06
CA VAL A 437 7.43 1.84 -21.86
C VAL A 437 7.45 0.36 -21.49
N LEU A 438 6.34 -0.36 -21.62
CA LEU A 438 6.29 -1.80 -21.35
C LEU A 438 7.13 -2.61 -22.33
N GLU A 439 7.13 -2.25 -23.61
CA GLU A 439 7.97 -2.90 -24.65
C GLU A 439 9.47 -2.59 -24.42
N GLU A 440 9.83 -1.37 -24.01
CA GLU A 440 11.20 -1.05 -23.60
C GLU A 440 11.66 -1.91 -22.40
N VAL A 441 10.79 -2.07 -21.40
CA VAL A 441 11.07 -2.89 -20.21
C VAL A 441 11.26 -4.36 -20.59
N LEU A 442 10.35 -4.91 -21.40
CA LEU A 442 10.45 -6.30 -21.86
C LEU A 442 11.73 -6.55 -22.65
N THR A 443 12.05 -5.66 -23.57
CA THR A 443 13.29 -5.73 -24.37
C THR A 443 14.53 -5.64 -23.47
N GLY A 444 14.54 -4.70 -22.54
CA GLY A 444 15.65 -4.53 -21.60
C GLY A 444 15.87 -5.75 -20.71
N LEU A 445 14.80 -6.31 -20.14
CA LEU A 445 14.86 -7.52 -19.31
C LEU A 445 15.37 -8.73 -20.11
N THR A 446 14.89 -8.90 -21.34
CA THR A 446 15.33 -9.97 -22.25
C THR A 446 16.82 -9.85 -22.55
N HIS A 447 17.28 -8.69 -22.99
CA HIS A 447 18.70 -8.44 -23.29
C HIS A 447 19.60 -8.57 -22.05
N ALA A 448 19.11 -8.15 -20.86
CA ALA A 448 19.84 -8.31 -19.61
C ALA A 448 20.11 -9.80 -19.31
N VAL A 449 19.10 -10.66 -19.44
CA VAL A 449 19.28 -12.10 -19.25
C VAL A 449 20.20 -12.68 -20.31
N GLU A 450 19.99 -12.37 -21.59
CA GLU A 450 20.82 -12.87 -22.71
C GLU A 450 22.30 -12.49 -22.54
N GLY A 451 22.57 -11.25 -22.14
CA GLY A 451 23.94 -10.79 -21.86
C GLY A 451 24.58 -11.54 -20.70
N LEU A 452 23.84 -11.82 -19.63
CA LEU A 452 24.36 -12.53 -18.45
C LEU A 452 24.57 -14.03 -18.67
N ILE A 453 23.88 -14.67 -19.62
CA ILE A 453 24.10 -16.10 -19.96
C ILE A 453 25.16 -16.34 -21.02
N GLN A 454 25.54 -15.29 -21.76
CA GLN A 454 26.60 -15.38 -22.80
C GLN A 454 28.00 -14.99 -22.27
N GLY A 455 28.06 -14.22 -21.17
CA GLY A 455 29.31 -13.79 -20.51
C GLY A 455 29.70 -14.69 -19.37
#